data_9f860e1ecde75c42190b87845c179e5a
#
_entry.id   9f860e1ecde75c42190b87845c179e5a
#
_cell.length_a   1.000
_cell.length_b   1.000
_cell.length_c   1.000
_cell.angle_alpha   90.00
_cell.angle_beta   90.00
_cell.angle_gamma   90.00
#
_symmetry.space_group_name_H-M   'P 1'
#
loop_
_entity.id
_entity.type
_entity.pdbx_description
1 polymer ?
#
loop_
_entity_poly.entity_id
_entity_poly.type
_entity_poly.pdbx_seq_one_letter_code
_entity_poly.pdbx_strand_id
1 'polypeptide(L)'
;MNTVNTTMIRTKKMRNNFETANEAYEYFHDRIIQYGSPFGDTKALFNVGFYINQPSKKQITNSERKWNLHYADSEWQWYLSGDNNIKKLGEIYGKVPAIWKRMADGSGEVNSNYGHQWKRNEQLTHVIKMLRDTPDTRQAAISIYDAKEMYKYENDTPCTYAVQFTILDGELCMSVYMRSNDLWYGFCNDQYQFASLQELVARELDIPIGWYYHHAHNMHLYNDKI
;
A
#
# COMPACT_ATOMS: atom_id res chain seq x y z
N MET A 1 23.39 17.12 36.68
CA MET A 1 23.66 15.90 35.88
C MET A 1 22.34 15.16 35.69
N ASN A 2 21.67 15.37 34.55
CA ASN A 2 20.41 14.71 34.26
C ASN A 2 20.73 13.37 33.59
N THR A 3 20.51 12.28 34.33
CA THR A 3 20.56 10.92 33.78
C THR A 3 19.40 10.73 32.82
N VAL A 4 19.69 10.71 31.54
CA VAL A 4 18.75 10.28 30.50
C VAL A 4 18.53 8.78 30.68
N ASN A 5 17.38 8.42 31.22
CA ASN A 5 16.93 7.02 31.28
C ASN A 5 16.67 6.53 29.85
N THR A 6 17.70 5.91 29.27
CA THR A 6 17.54 5.20 27.99
C THR A 6 16.82 3.89 28.25
N THR A 7 15.49 3.94 28.27
CA THR A 7 14.68 2.72 28.27
C THR A 7 14.89 2.04 26.94
N MET A 8 15.80 1.04 26.91
CA MET A 8 15.90 0.12 25.78
C MET A 8 14.50 -0.47 25.56
N ILE A 9 13.86 -0.08 24.46
CA ILE A 9 12.66 -0.73 23.97
C ILE A 9 13.11 -2.16 23.63
N ARG A 10 12.84 -3.12 24.54
CA ARG A 10 12.93 -4.54 24.24
C ARG A 10 11.90 -4.81 23.16
N THR A 11 12.31 -4.72 21.90
CA THR A 11 11.52 -5.18 20.78
C THR A 11 11.30 -6.67 20.95
N LYS A 12 10.16 -7.08 21.53
CA LYS A 12 9.68 -8.45 21.32
C LYS A 12 9.70 -8.66 19.82
N LYS A 13 10.43 -9.70 19.35
CA LYS A 13 10.57 -10.02 17.93
C LYS A 13 9.16 -10.01 17.30
N MET A 14 8.89 -9.03 16.45
CA MET A 14 7.61 -8.94 15.75
C MET A 14 7.51 -10.09 14.75
N ARG A 15 6.32 -10.67 14.64
CA ARG A 15 6.02 -11.61 13.57
C ARG A 15 6.09 -10.83 12.25
N ASN A 16 6.75 -11.38 11.26
CA ASN A 16 6.98 -10.76 9.96
C ASN A 16 6.54 -11.64 8.78
N ASN A 17 5.73 -12.67 9.04
CA ASN A 17 5.26 -13.60 8.03
C ASN A 17 3.81 -14.00 8.34
N PHE A 18 2.91 -13.78 7.38
CA PHE A 18 1.47 -14.01 7.48
C PHE A 18 0.98 -14.75 6.25
N GLU A 19 -0.05 -15.57 6.41
CA GLU A 19 -0.66 -16.26 5.28
C GLU A 19 -1.55 -15.33 4.46
N THR A 20 -2.30 -14.44 5.11
CA THR A 20 -3.27 -13.58 4.47
C THR A 20 -3.16 -12.13 4.92
N ALA A 21 -3.74 -11.21 4.15
CA ALA A 21 -3.83 -9.80 4.53
C ALA A 21 -4.64 -9.61 5.83
N ASN A 22 -5.69 -10.41 6.04
CA ASN A 22 -6.49 -10.34 7.27
C ASN A 22 -5.68 -10.72 8.51
N GLU A 23 -4.86 -11.77 8.45
CA GLU A 23 -3.98 -12.12 9.57
C GLU A 23 -2.98 -11.00 9.91
N ALA A 24 -2.40 -10.37 8.89
CA ALA A 24 -1.51 -9.23 9.08
C ALA A 24 -2.25 -8.06 9.73
N TYR A 25 -3.45 -7.72 9.24
CA TYR A 25 -4.30 -6.67 9.80
C TYR A 25 -4.57 -6.89 11.29
N GLU A 26 -5.09 -8.07 11.67
CA GLU A 26 -5.43 -8.39 13.06
C GLU A 26 -4.20 -8.34 13.98
N TYR A 27 -3.09 -8.91 13.54
CA TYR A 27 -1.86 -8.87 14.30
C TYR A 27 -1.36 -7.44 14.54
N PHE A 28 -1.30 -6.60 13.50
CA PHE A 28 -0.78 -5.23 13.66
C PHE A 28 -1.76 -4.31 14.36
N HIS A 29 -3.08 -4.56 14.27
CA HIS A 29 -4.08 -3.86 15.06
C HIS A 29 -3.78 -4.01 16.56
N ASP A 30 -3.64 -5.24 17.04
CA ASP A 30 -3.31 -5.52 18.42
C ASP A 30 -1.93 -4.94 18.82
N ARG A 31 -0.95 -5.03 17.92
CA ARG A 31 0.39 -4.54 18.19
C ARG A 31 0.45 -3.02 18.32
N ILE A 32 -0.27 -2.29 17.48
CA ILE A 32 -0.33 -0.83 17.60
C ILE A 32 -1.01 -0.43 18.91
N ILE A 33 -2.12 -1.07 19.28
CA ILE A 33 -2.81 -0.79 20.54
C ILE A 33 -1.90 -1.03 21.74
N GLN A 34 -1.17 -2.16 21.75
CA GLN A 34 -0.35 -2.55 22.91
C GLN A 34 1.00 -1.83 22.99
N TYR A 35 1.65 -1.58 21.86
CA TYR A 35 3.07 -1.17 21.79
C TYR A 35 3.30 0.06 20.92
N GLY A 36 2.29 0.59 20.24
CA GLY A 36 2.43 1.79 19.43
C GLY A 36 2.82 3.00 20.25
N SER A 37 3.76 3.78 19.75
CA SER A 37 4.16 5.05 20.34
C SER A 37 3.15 6.14 19.95
N PRO A 38 2.78 7.06 20.86
CA PRO A 38 2.01 8.24 20.47
C PRO A 38 2.74 9.06 19.40
N PHE A 39 2.05 9.42 18.33
CA PHE A 39 2.60 10.20 17.23
C PHE A 39 1.49 11.08 16.63
N GLY A 40 1.44 12.35 17.02
CA GLY A 40 0.34 13.25 16.68
C GLY A 40 -0.99 12.74 17.23
N ASP A 41 -1.98 12.61 16.37
CA ASP A 41 -3.34 12.09 16.65
C ASP A 41 -3.45 10.56 16.45
N THR A 42 -2.31 9.87 16.44
CA THR A 42 -2.21 8.42 16.21
C THR A 42 -1.37 7.70 17.26
N LYS A 43 -1.48 6.37 17.28
CA LYS A 43 -0.45 5.46 17.77
C LYS A 43 0.23 4.76 16.61
N ALA A 44 1.56 4.66 16.61
CA ALA A 44 2.34 4.15 15.50
C ALA A 44 3.42 3.16 15.90
N LEU A 45 3.66 2.19 15.01
CA LEU A 45 4.87 1.38 14.95
C LEU A 45 5.72 1.87 13.77
N PHE A 46 7.05 1.92 13.96
CA PHE A 46 7.96 2.43 12.94
C PHE A 46 8.78 1.31 12.30
N ASN A 47 9.07 1.45 11.00
CA ASN A 47 9.84 0.50 10.20
C ASN A 47 9.25 -0.92 10.27
N VAL A 48 7.96 -1.02 10.05
CA VAL A 48 7.24 -2.30 10.00
C VAL A 48 7.45 -2.92 8.63
N GLY A 49 7.88 -4.18 8.60
CA GLY A 49 8.04 -4.94 7.35
C GLY A 49 7.65 -6.40 7.54
N PHE A 50 6.84 -6.93 6.60
CA PHE A 50 6.32 -8.30 6.69
C PHE A 50 5.92 -8.86 5.34
N TYR A 51 5.85 -10.19 5.28
CA TYR A 51 5.40 -10.95 4.12
C TYR A 51 3.94 -11.38 4.27
N ILE A 52 3.22 -11.41 3.15
CA ILE A 52 1.94 -12.10 2.97
C ILE A 52 2.19 -13.20 1.94
N ASN A 53 2.05 -14.47 2.36
CA ASN A 53 2.39 -15.63 1.52
C ASN A 53 1.33 -15.92 0.46
N GLN A 54 0.07 -15.60 0.73
CA GLN A 54 -1.05 -15.80 -0.18
C GLN A 54 -1.71 -14.46 -0.53
N PRO A 55 -1.04 -13.59 -1.33
CA PRO A 55 -1.55 -12.25 -1.62
C PRO A 55 -2.88 -12.24 -2.38
N SER A 56 -3.27 -13.33 -3.05
CA SER A 56 -4.61 -13.49 -3.64
C SER A 56 -5.73 -13.51 -2.58
N LYS A 57 -5.42 -13.89 -1.33
CA LYS A 57 -6.34 -13.78 -0.19
C LYS A 57 -6.27 -12.37 0.42
N LYS A 58 -6.56 -11.38 -0.40
CA LYS A 58 -6.38 -9.95 -0.11
C LYS A 58 -7.55 -9.29 0.62
N GLN A 59 -8.66 -10.00 0.85
CA GLN A 59 -9.81 -9.45 1.55
C GLN A 59 -9.57 -9.38 3.06
N ILE A 60 -10.03 -8.28 3.67
CA ILE A 60 -10.07 -8.13 5.12
C ILE A 60 -11.42 -8.64 5.60
N THR A 61 -11.41 -9.75 6.34
CA THR A 61 -12.61 -10.44 6.83
C THR A 61 -12.95 -10.14 8.29
N ASN A 62 -12.12 -9.33 8.95
CA ASN A 62 -12.37 -8.87 10.32
C ASN A 62 -13.72 -8.16 10.45
N SER A 63 -14.61 -8.66 11.32
CA SER A 63 -15.99 -8.19 11.43
C SER A 63 -16.12 -6.79 12.02
N GLU A 64 -15.17 -6.35 12.85
CA GLU A 64 -15.17 -5.01 13.44
C GLU A 64 -14.78 -3.95 12.41
N ARG A 65 -13.82 -4.29 11.54
CA ARG A 65 -13.37 -3.40 10.48
C ARG A 65 -14.47 -3.11 9.44
N LYS A 66 -15.39 -4.06 9.18
CA LYS A 66 -16.47 -3.95 8.18
C LYS A 66 -15.96 -3.42 6.84
N TRP A 67 -14.86 -4.02 6.36
CA TRP A 67 -14.23 -3.60 5.11
C TRP A 67 -15.18 -3.76 3.92
N ASN A 68 -15.11 -2.85 2.97
CA ASN A 68 -16.04 -2.77 1.85
C ASN A 68 -15.37 -3.24 0.55
N LEU A 69 -15.62 -4.48 0.15
CA LEU A 69 -15.10 -5.06 -1.08
C LEU A 69 -15.54 -4.27 -2.32
N HIS A 70 -16.81 -3.85 -2.38
CA HIS A 70 -17.31 -3.08 -3.52
C HIS A 70 -16.55 -1.75 -3.70
N TYR A 71 -16.18 -1.10 -2.60
CA TYR A 71 -15.33 0.08 -2.67
C TYR A 71 -13.93 -0.26 -3.18
N ALA A 72 -13.30 -1.29 -2.68
CA ALA A 72 -11.96 -1.69 -3.09
C ALA A 72 -11.90 -2.09 -4.57
N ASP A 73 -12.90 -2.82 -5.07
CA ASP A 73 -13.03 -3.14 -6.50
C ASP A 73 -13.24 -1.90 -7.36
N SER A 74 -14.05 -0.95 -6.89
CA SER A 74 -14.30 0.30 -7.60
C SER A 74 -13.05 1.17 -7.67
N GLU A 75 -12.27 1.22 -6.59
CA GLU A 75 -10.98 1.91 -6.54
C GLU A 75 -9.96 1.22 -7.47
N TRP A 76 -9.94 -0.12 -7.52
CA TRP A 76 -9.13 -0.87 -8.48
C TRP A 76 -9.48 -0.51 -9.93
N GLN A 77 -10.76 -0.47 -10.28
CA GLN A 77 -11.19 -0.06 -11.62
C GLN A 77 -10.80 1.38 -11.94
N TRP A 78 -10.86 2.26 -10.96
CA TRP A 78 -10.38 3.63 -11.10
C TRP A 78 -8.86 3.67 -11.34
N TYR A 79 -8.06 2.88 -10.63
CA TYR A 79 -6.62 2.77 -10.86
C TYR A 79 -6.30 2.20 -12.24
N LEU A 80 -7.04 1.18 -12.68
CA LEU A 80 -6.89 0.64 -14.04
C LEU A 80 -7.18 1.66 -15.14
N SER A 81 -8.06 2.62 -14.92
CA SER A 81 -8.32 3.68 -15.89
C SER A 81 -7.12 4.62 -16.09
N GLY A 82 -6.29 4.81 -15.06
CA GLY A 82 -5.18 5.77 -15.04
C GLY A 82 -5.64 7.23 -14.94
N ASP A 83 -6.94 7.48 -14.81
CA ASP A 83 -7.54 8.80 -14.63
C ASP A 83 -7.46 9.19 -13.15
N ASN A 84 -6.70 10.23 -12.82
CA ASN A 84 -6.50 10.69 -11.44
C ASN A 84 -7.63 11.61 -10.94
N ASN A 85 -8.65 11.89 -11.75
CA ASN A 85 -9.78 12.71 -11.33
C ASN A 85 -10.79 11.91 -10.51
N ILE A 86 -11.17 12.44 -9.34
CA ILE A 86 -12.11 11.78 -8.40
C ILE A 86 -13.53 11.60 -8.97
N LYS A 87 -13.91 12.34 -10.02
CA LYS A 87 -15.19 12.15 -10.71
C LYS A 87 -15.27 10.75 -11.31
N LYS A 88 -14.14 10.24 -11.84
CA LYS A 88 -14.07 8.89 -12.40
C LYS A 88 -14.36 7.82 -11.36
N LEU A 89 -13.81 7.95 -10.16
CA LEU A 89 -14.19 7.07 -9.04
C LEU A 89 -15.67 7.21 -8.69
N GLY A 90 -16.20 8.45 -8.70
CA GLY A 90 -17.62 8.70 -8.44
C GLY A 90 -18.56 8.03 -9.46
N GLU A 91 -18.18 7.98 -10.74
CA GLU A 91 -18.91 7.26 -11.79
C GLU A 91 -18.91 5.75 -11.55
N ILE A 92 -17.76 5.18 -11.15
CA ILE A 92 -17.61 3.73 -10.93
C ILE A 92 -18.29 3.28 -9.64
N TYR A 93 -18.03 3.98 -8.53
CA TYR A 93 -18.53 3.60 -7.19
C TYR A 93 -19.94 4.11 -6.89
N GLY A 94 -20.47 5.01 -7.71
CA GLY A 94 -21.78 5.66 -7.50
C GLY A 94 -21.74 6.92 -6.64
N LYS A 95 -20.62 7.24 -6.00
CA LYS A 95 -20.38 8.49 -5.26
C LYS A 95 -18.90 8.73 -5.05
N VAL A 96 -18.49 9.97 -4.89
CA VAL A 96 -17.11 10.30 -4.47
C VAL A 96 -17.02 10.23 -2.96
N PRO A 97 -16.16 9.36 -2.38
CA PRO A 97 -15.91 9.30 -0.93
C PRO A 97 -15.37 10.62 -0.39
N ALA A 98 -15.72 10.94 0.87
CA ALA A 98 -15.36 12.22 1.50
C ALA A 98 -13.84 12.45 1.58
N ILE A 99 -13.07 11.38 1.79
CA ILE A 99 -11.60 11.46 1.83
C ILE A 99 -11.04 12.01 0.52
N TRP A 100 -11.48 11.48 -0.62
CA TRP A 100 -11.02 11.91 -1.93
C TRP A 100 -11.42 13.35 -2.25
N LYS A 101 -12.63 13.78 -1.82
CA LYS A 101 -13.04 15.19 -1.95
C LYS A 101 -12.14 16.15 -1.17
N ARG A 102 -11.61 15.69 -0.02
CA ARG A 102 -10.72 16.49 0.83
C ARG A 102 -9.30 16.55 0.28
N MET A 103 -8.85 15.47 -0.39
CA MET A 103 -7.51 15.35 -0.94
C MET A 103 -7.37 15.97 -2.32
N ALA A 104 -8.47 16.04 -3.10
CA ALA A 104 -8.44 16.57 -4.45
C ALA A 104 -8.12 18.07 -4.48
N ASP A 105 -7.40 18.45 -5.50
CA ASP A 105 -7.16 19.86 -5.85
C ASP A 105 -8.41 20.54 -6.41
N GLY A 106 -8.26 21.80 -6.85
CA GLY A 106 -9.36 22.59 -7.41
C GLY A 106 -9.94 22.05 -8.74
N SER A 107 -9.20 21.18 -9.45
CA SER A 107 -9.64 20.50 -10.69
C SER A 107 -10.31 19.14 -10.40
N GLY A 108 -10.20 18.65 -9.19
CA GLY A 108 -10.67 17.34 -8.77
C GLY A 108 -9.63 16.23 -8.97
N GLU A 109 -8.37 16.55 -9.18
CA GLU A 109 -7.28 15.61 -9.35
C GLU A 109 -6.60 15.26 -8.02
N VAL A 110 -6.07 14.04 -7.92
CA VAL A 110 -5.32 13.55 -6.77
C VAL A 110 -4.01 12.89 -7.23
N ASN A 111 -2.98 12.98 -6.39
CA ASN A 111 -1.69 12.36 -6.64
C ASN A 111 -1.64 10.89 -6.19
N SER A 112 -2.48 10.50 -5.22
CA SER A 112 -2.53 9.15 -4.66
C SER A 112 -3.38 8.17 -5.48
N ASN A 113 -3.79 8.51 -6.73
CA ASN A 113 -4.20 7.48 -7.66
C ASN A 113 -2.95 6.70 -8.12
N TYR A 114 -2.70 5.56 -7.49
CA TYR A 114 -1.51 4.77 -7.81
C TYR A 114 -1.52 4.24 -9.24
N GLY A 115 -2.71 3.99 -9.82
CA GLY A 115 -2.85 3.59 -11.22
C GLY A 115 -2.33 4.64 -12.20
N HIS A 116 -2.59 5.91 -11.93
CA HIS A 116 -2.00 7.03 -12.66
C HIS A 116 -0.47 7.03 -12.49
N GLN A 117 0.02 6.83 -11.28
CA GLN A 117 1.45 6.89 -10.98
C GLN A 117 2.25 5.75 -11.63
N TRP A 118 1.79 4.50 -11.56
CA TRP A 118 2.54 3.40 -12.18
C TRP A 118 2.46 3.38 -13.72
N LYS A 119 1.45 4.06 -14.31
CA LYS A 119 1.36 4.24 -15.76
C LYS A 119 2.20 5.41 -16.27
N ARG A 120 2.49 6.37 -15.41
CA ARG A 120 3.29 7.55 -15.77
C ARG A 120 4.61 7.14 -16.40
N ASN A 121 4.97 7.78 -17.53
CA ASN A 121 6.16 7.47 -18.29
C ASN A 121 6.28 5.98 -18.68
N GLU A 122 5.14 5.30 -18.86
CA GLU A 122 5.05 3.88 -19.25
C GLU A 122 5.78 2.91 -18.30
N GLN A 123 5.99 3.29 -17.02
CA GLN A 123 6.77 2.51 -16.05
C GLN A 123 6.30 1.05 -15.97
N LEU A 124 4.99 0.82 -15.86
CA LEU A 124 4.43 -0.53 -15.75
C LEU A 124 4.75 -1.38 -16.99
N THR A 125 4.58 -0.80 -18.19
CA THR A 125 4.90 -1.47 -19.47
C THR A 125 6.38 -1.83 -19.55
N HIS A 126 7.26 -0.90 -19.16
CA HIS A 126 8.70 -1.13 -19.13
C HIS A 126 9.10 -2.24 -18.16
N VAL A 127 8.52 -2.24 -16.95
CA VAL A 127 8.80 -3.27 -15.94
C VAL A 127 8.36 -4.66 -16.43
N ILE A 128 7.16 -4.78 -17.00
CA ILE A 128 6.67 -6.05 -17.54
C ILE A 128 7.59 -6.54 -18.67
N LYS A 129 7.98 -5.66 -19.59
CA LYS A 129 8.93 -6.00 -20.67
C LYS A 129 10.27 -6.44 -20.10
N MET A 130 10.81 -5.72 -19.13
CA MET A 130 12.11 -6.03 -18.51
C MET A 130 12.09 -7.41 -17.83
N LEU A 131 11.03 -7.74 -17.09
CA LEU A 131 10.87 -9.05 -16.45
C LEU A 131 10.72 -10.18 -17.46
N ARG A 132 10.08 -9.92 -18.61
CA ARG A 132 9.95 -10.89 -19.71
C ARG A 132 11.28 -11.15 -20.40
N ASP A 133 12.05 -10.09 -20.67
CA ASP A 133 13.32 -10.18 -21.40
C ASP A 133 14.47 -10.68 -20.49
N THR A 134 14.41 -10.39 -19.18
CA THR A 134 15.45 -10.71 -18.20
C THR A 134 14.79 -11.06 -16.86
N PRO A 135 14.33 -12.32 -16.67
CA PRO A 135 13.58 -12.72 -15.48
C PRO A 135 14.31 -12.51 -14.13
N ASP A 136 15.64 -12.58 -14.13
CA ASP A 136 16.49 -12.38 -12.96
C ASP A 136 16.93 -10.91 -12.76
N THR A 137 16.28 -9.97 -13.43
CA THR A 137 16.58 -8.54 -13.31
C THR A 137 16.36 -8.02 -11.89
N ARG A 138 17.23 -7.11 -11.44
CA ARG A 138 17.11 -6.37 -10.19
C ARG A 138 16.58 -4.94 -10.40
N GLN A 139 16.18 -4.59 -11.62
CA GLN A 139 15.83 -3.24 -12.03
C GLN A 139 14.31 -3.02 -12.18
N ALA A 140 13.49 -4.05 -11.94
CA ALA A 140 12.03 -4.02 -12.14
C ALA A 140 11.33 -3.22 -11.02
N ALA A 141 11.62 -1.92 -10.94
CA ALA A 141 11.07 -1.00 -9.96
C ALA A 141 10.16 0.05 -10.61
N ILE A 142 9.09 0.43 -9.89
CA ILE A 142 8.21 1.55 -10.22
C ILE A 142 8.40 2.62 -9.15
N SER A 143 8.68 3.86 -9.56
CA SER A 143 8.69 5.03 -8.68
C SER A 143 7.31 5.68 -8.67
N ILE A 144 6.70 5.74 -7.49
CA ILE A 144 5.44 6.46 -7.29
C ILE A 144 5.71 7.95 -7.12
N TYR A 145 6.76 8.32 -6.36
CA TYR A 145 7.16 9.71 -6.22
C TYR A 145 7.84 10.22 -7.48
N ASP A 146 7.46 11.41 -7.88
CA ASP A 146 8.19 12.19 -8.88
C ASP A 146 8.91 13.34 -8.17
N ALA A 147 10.25 13.34 -8.22
CA ALA A 147 11.07 14.33 -7.55
C ALA A 147 10.83 15.77 -8.05
N LYS A 148 10.32 15.93 -9.28
CA LYS A 148 9.98 17.25 -9.85
C LYS A 148 8.63 17.76 -9.35
N GLU A 149 7.72 16.85 -9.02
CA GLU A 149 6.33 17.18 -8.71
C GLU A 149 6.01 17.07 -7.20
N MET A 150 6.87 16.40 -6.41
CA MET A 150 6.58 16.10 -4.99
C MET A 150 6.28 17.35 -4.15
N TYR A 151 6.86 18.50 -4.49
CA TYR A 151 6.60 19.77 -3.78
C TYR A 151 5.28 20.44 -4.19
N LYS A 152 4.63 19.93 -5.25
CA LYS A 152 3.31 20.40 -5.69
C LYS A 152 2.16 19.61 -5.06
N TYR A 153 2.46 18.60 -4.26
CA TYR A 153 1.47 17.77 -3.58
C TYR A 153 0.93 18.49 -2.33
N GLU A 154 0.10 19.49 -2.53
CA GLU A 154 -0.38 20.33 -1.43
C GLU A 154 -1.30 19.57 -0.48
N ASN A 155 -2.31 18.89 -1.01
CA ASN A 155 -3.34 18.20 -0.22
C ASN A 155 -3.16 16.68 -0.17
N ASP A 156 -2.42 16.13 -1.12
CA ASP A 156 -2.32 14.69 -1.33
C ASP A 156 -0.90 14.27 -1.71
N THR A 157 -0.11 13.90 -0.73
CA THR A 157 1.20 13.25 -0.96
C THR A 157 1.03 11.75 -0.91
N PRO A 158 1.35 10.99 -1.97
CA PRO A 158 1.25 9.53 -1.98
C PRO A 158 1.92 8.88 -0.78
N CYS A 159 1.24 7.92 -0.16
CA CYS A 159 1.80 7.16 0.96
C CYS A 159 2.85 6.15 0.50
N THR A 160 2.64 5.54 -0.66
CA THR A 160 3.61 4.64 -1.30
C THR A 160 4.63 5.45 -2.10
N TYR A 161 5.91 5.11 -2.01
CA TYR A 161 6.95 5.77 -2.79
C TYR A 161 7.58 4.86 -3.85
N ALA A 162 7.55 3.53 -3.67
CA ALA A 162 8.11 2.60 -4.65
C ALA A 162 7.46 1.21 -4.57
N VAL A 163 7.51 0.50 -5.70
CA VAL A 163 7.18 -0.92 -5.82
C VAL A 163 8.32 -1.61 -6.55
N GLN A 164 8.75 -2.78 -6.07
CA GLN A 164 9.76 -3.61 -6.70
C GLN A 164 9.17 -4.99 -7.01
N PHE A 165 9.37 -5.46 -8.23
CA PHE A 165 9.05 -6.83 -8.63
C PHE A 165 10.29 -7.69 -8.72
N THR A 166 10.14 -8.99 -8.45
CA THR A 166 11.19 -9.99 -8.54
C THR A 166 10.57 -11.32 -8.96
N ILE A 167 11.15 -12.00 -9.93
CA ILE A 167 10.79 -13.40 -10.21
C ILE A 167 11.73 -14.27 -9.39
N LEU A 168 11.16 -15.09 -8.51
CA LEU A 168 11.89 -16.03 -7.67
C LEU A 168 11.22 -17.39 -7.77
N ASP A 169 12.01 -18.44 -8.07
CA ASP A 169 11.52 -19.80 -8.24
C ASP A 169 10.34 -19.93 -9.23
N GLY A 170 10.31 -19.07 -10.25
CA GLY A 170 9.26 -19.02 -11.26
C GLY A 170 7.97 -18.32 -10.86
N GLU A 171 7.93 -17.69 -9.69
CA GLU A 171 6.80 -16.94 -9.16
C GLU A 171 7.08 -15.44 -9.14
N LEU A 172 6.06 -14.60 -9.42
CA LEU A 172 6.20 -13.16 -9.31
C LEU A 172 6.01 -12.72 -7.86
N CYS A 173 7.09 -12.26 -7.25
CA CYS A 173 7.12 -11.65 -5.93
C CYS A 173 7.09 -10.12 -6.05
N MET A 174 6.53 -9.44 -5.04
CA MET A 174 6.44 -7.97 -5.04
C MET A 174 6.73 -7.40 -3.66
N SER A 175 7.45 -6.28 -3.63
CA SER A 175 7.66 -5.46 -2.42
C SER A 175 7.08 -4.07 -2.61
N VAL A 176 6.34 -3.60 -1.62
CA VAL A 176 5.73 -2.26 -1.57
C VAL A 176 6.32 -1.47 -0.42
N TYR A 177 6.73 -0.23 -0.69
CA TYR A 177 7.40 0.65 0.26
C TYR A 177 6.59 1.92 0.50
N MET A 178 6.15 2.11 1.74
CA MET A 178 5.30 3.23 2.14
C MET A 178 5.99 4.09 3.21
N ARG A 179 5.85 5.43 3.09
CA ARG A 179 6.28 6.37 4.13
C ARG A 179 5.35 6.35 5.34
N SER A 180 4.07 6.08 5.08
CA SER A 180 2.99 6.11 6.07
C SER A 180 1.88 5.17 5.64
N ASN A 181 1.31 4.40 6.56
CA ASN A 181 0.18 3.54 6.28
C ASN A 181 -0.75 3.47 7.49
N ASP A 182 -1.92 4.08 7.36
CA ASP A 182 -3.01 3.90 8.31
C ASP A 182 -3.51 2.47 8.20
N LEU A 183 -3.47 1.72 9.30
CA LEU A 183 -3.86 0.32 9.30
C LEU A 183 -5.37 0.13 9.05
N TRP A 184 -6.19 1.05 9.57
CA TRP A 184 -7.65 0.93 9.50
C TRP A 184 -8.21 1.28 8.12
N TYR A 185 -7.87 2.46 7.59
CA TYR A 185 -8.41 2.93 6.31
C TYR A 185 -7.50 2.62 5.14
N GLY A 186 -6.18 2.83 5.30
CA GLY A 186 -5.17 2.70 4.25
C GLY A 186 -4.84 1.24 3.95
N PHE A 187 -4.18 0.53 4.88
CA PHE A 187 -3.67 -0.83 4.65
C PHE A 187 -4.70 -1.77 4.02
N CYS A 188 -5.94 -1.73 4.52
CA CYS A 188 -7.00 -2.62 4.03
C CYS A 188 -7.27 -2.46 2.53
N ASN A 189 -7.14 -1.25 2.00
CA ASN A 189 -7.31 -0.95 0.58
C ASN A 189 -5.98 -1.00 -0.16
N ASP A 190 -4.92 -0.37 0.37
CA ASP A 190 -3.62 -0.31 -0.31
C ASP A 190 -3.07 -1.70 -0.66
N GLN A 191 -3.08 -2.65 0.32
CA GLN A 191 -2.60 -4.00 0.05
C GLN A 191 -3.49 -4.74 -0.96
N TYR A 192 -4.81 -4.46 -0.99
CA TYR A 192 -5.71 -5.01 -1.98
C TYR A 192 -5.36 -4.52 -3.38
N GLN A 193 -5.10 -3.23 -3.53
CA GLN A 193 -4.73 -2.62 -4.81
C GLN A 193 -3.38 -3.12 -5.30
N PHE A 194 -2.38 -3.18 -4.42
CA PHE A 194 -1.06 -3.67 -4.80
C PHE A 194 -1.04 -5.19 -5.06
N ALA A 195 -1.76 -6.01 -4.29
CA ALA A 195 -1.92 -7.42 -4.60
C ALA A 195 -2.61 -7.62 -5.96
N SER A 196 -3.59 -6.77 -6.30
CA SER A 196 -4.24 -6.78 -7.62
C SER A 196 -3.28 -6.35 -8.74
N LEU A 197 -2.36 -5.43 -8.48
CA LEU A 197 -1.27 -5.09 -9.40
C LEU A 197 -0.32 -6.27 -9.60
N GLN A 198 0.05 -6.99 -8.53
CA GLN A 198 0.87 -8.20 -8.63
C GLN A 198 0.19 -9.27 -9.47
N GLU A 199 -1.10 -9.52 -9.27
CA GLU A 199 -1.90 -10.45 -10.10
C GLU A 199 -1.93 -10.02 -11.57
N LEU A 200 -2.07 -8.72 -11.85
CA LEU A 200 -2.07 -8.19 -13.20
C LEU A 200 -0.72 -8.46 -13.89
N VAL A 201 0.39 -8.12 -13.24
CA VAL A 201 1.74 -8.32 -13.80
C VAL A 201 2.05 -9.81 -13.98
N ALA A 202 1.69 -10.65 -13.02
CA ALA A 202 1.89 -12.11 -13.11
C ALA A 202 1.13 -12.72 -14.30
N ARG A 203 -0.11 -12.28 -14.51
CA ARG A 203 -0.92 -12.69 -15.67
C ARG A 203 -0.31 -12.24 -17.00
N GLU A 204 0.22 -11.02 -17.09
CA GLU A 204 0.90 -10.52 -18.30
C GLU A 204 2.20 -11.27 -18.61
N LEU A 205 2.82 -11.87 -17.60
CA LEU A 205 4.02 -12.69 -17.72
C LEU A 205 3.73 -14.19 -17.88
N ASP A 206 2.47 -14.61 -17.69
CA ASP A 206 2.02 -16.01 -17.67
C ASP A 206 2.78 -16.86 -16.62
N ILE A 207 2.94 -16.32 -15.41
CA ILE A 207 3.58 -16.99 -14.27
C ILE A 207 2.71 -16.90 -13.02
N PRO A 208 2.85 -17.83 -12.05
CA PRO A 208 2.15 -17.74 -10.78
C PRO A 208 2.62 -16.56 -9.93
N ILE A 209 1.78 -16.18 -8.96
CA ILE A 209 2.12 -15.15 -7.96
C ILE A 209 2.83 -15.81 -6.77
N GLY A 210 3.94 -15.20 -6.34
CA GLY A 210 4.65 -15.53 -5.12
C GLY A 210 4.22 -14.62 -3.94
N TRP A 211 5.13 -14.40 -3.01
CA TRP A 211 4.86 -13.56 -1.84
C TRP A 211 4.69 -12.08 -2.19
N TYR A 212 3.96 -11.38 -1.32
CA TYR A 212 3.87 -9.91 -1.24
C TYR A 212 4.59 -9.44 0.01
N TYR A 213 5.53 -8.50 -0.11
CA TYR A 213 6.18 -7.85 1.03
C TYR A 213 5.67 -6.43 1.21
N HIS A 214 5.23 -6.11 2.41
CA HIS A 214 4.74 -4.78 2.79
C HIS A 214 5.73 -4.11 3.74
N HIS A 215 6.17 -2.90 3.41
CA HIS A 215 6.96 -2.07 4.31
C HIS A 215 6.28 -0.72 4.53
N ALA A 216 6.06 -0.37 5.79
CA ALA A 216 5.60 0.96 6.19
C ALA A 216 6.59 1.57 7.19
N HIS A 217 7.16 2.74 6.85
CA HIS A 217 8.01 3.47 7.79
C HIS A 217 7.21 3.87 9.04
N ASN A 218 5.97 4.29 8.88
CA ASN A 218 5.02 4.59 9.95
C ASN A 218 3.72 3.83 9.70
N MET A 219 3.44 2.77 10.47
CA MET A 219 2.16 2.06 10.47
C MET A 219 1.39 2.44 11.72
N HIS A 220 0.17 2.96 11.55
CA HIS A 220 -0.56 3.60 12.65
C HIS A 220 -2.05 3.31 12.66
N LEU A 221 -2.66 3.60 13.80
CA LEU A 221 -4.10 3.77 13.99
C LEU A 221 -4.37 5.17 14.51
N TYR A 222 -5.40 5.81 14.00
CA TYR A 222 -5.91 7.04 14.60
C TYR A 222 -6.51 6.77 15.97
N ASN A 223 -6.44 7.75 16.90
CA ASN A 223 -6.89 7.59 18.28
C ASN A 223 -8.38 7.24 18.41
N ASP A 224 -9.22 7.55 17.42
CA ASP A 224 -10.62 7.16 17.36
C ASP A 224 -10.86 5.70 16.92
N LYS A 225 -9.78 4.96 16.61
CA LYS A 225 -9.78 3.54 16.22
C LYS A 225 -9.02 2.63 17.20
N ILE A 226 -8.73 3.14 18.40
CA ILE A 226 -7.99 2.42 19.46
C ILE A 226 -8.93 2.03 20.59
#